data_2db5896a176def46f4933bce95358a89
#
_entry.id   2db5896a176def46f4933bce95358a89
#
_cell.length_a   1.000
_cell.length_b   1.000
_cell.length_c   1.000
_cell.angle_alpha   90.00
_cell.angle_beta   90.00
_cell.angle_gamma   90.00
#
_symmetry.space_group_name_H-M   'P 1'
#
loop_
_entity.id
_entity.type
_entity.pdbx_description
1 polymer ?
#
loop_
_entity_poly.entity_id
_entity_poly.type
_entity_poly.pdbx_seq_one_letter_code
_entity_poly.pdbx_strand_id
1 'polypeptide(L)'
;MARKPVLFSSLVKPIRSRWQRIVLFFGITACTLFMMTDHGEIDYAKEIRTGLTEVVLPVSTVITQPIKSISNLVNDVRKLSQAREEAKRLKIEVRKLRQALIMNQALILQNQKLKEQNNFVDFPDAKIISGRVVTHSGGPFVKSMLTNVGRESGARIGQAVVSEFGLVGIIVEVGRRFSRVLQITDINSQIPVVTEHTRDPAIMIGENTELLKLKFIPSDALITVGDRIVTSGHGGLLPPDLPIGNVAKIDGANVFVSSLVDWDRLDYIRILDYRFADDLSLYLNKSLN
;
A
#
# COMPACT_ATOMS: atom_id res chain seq x y z
N MET A 1 26.35 9.64 49.36
CA MET A 1 27.05 10.86 49.84
C MET A 1 26.69 12.01 48.92
N ALA A 2 26.14 13.00 49.53
CA ALA A 2 25.53 14.20 48.99
C ALA A 2 26.54 15.21 48.41
N ARG A 3 26.08 16.03 47.49
CA ARG A 3 26.34 17.50 47.51
C ARG A 3 25.47 18.18 46.44
N LYS A 4 24.47 18.96 46.93
CA LYS A 4 23.78 20.03 46.18
C LYS A 4 24.68 21.26 46.11
N PRO A 5 24.67 22.06 45.03
CA PRO A 5 25.03 23.48 45.12
C PRO A 5 23.74 24.34 45.23
N VAL A 6 23.51 24.86 46.40
CA VAL A 6 22.68 26.06 46.64
C VAL A 6 23.63 27.23 46.53
N LEU A 7 23.20 28.32 45.84
CA LEU A 7 23.62 29.72 46.03
C LEU A 7 23.57 30.46 44.67
N PHE A 8 22.40 30.99 44.32
CA PHE A 8 22.31 32.17 43.42
C PHE A 8 20.91 32.84 43.43
N SER A 9 20.10 32.67 44.49
CA SER A 9 18.73 33.22 44.49
C SER A 9 18.45 34.35 45.49
N SER A 10 19.47 34.93 46.15
CA SER A 10 19.25 35.84 47.24
C SER A 10 19.60 37.33 46.99
N LEU A 11 20.06 37.72 45.80
CA LEU A 11 20.52 39.08 45.52
C LEU A 11 19.61 39.97 44.67
N VAL A 12 18.50 39.44 44.13
CA VAL A 12 17.63 40.23 43.22
C VAL A 12 16.35 40.75 43.88
N LYS A 13 16.01 40.32 45.11
CA LYS A 13 14.73 40.65 45.75
C LYS A 13 14.58 42.05 46.39
N PRO A 14 15.60 42.80 46.85
CA PRO A 14 15.33 44.10 47.50
C PRO A 14 15.19 45.29 46.54
N ILE A 15 15.70 45.21 45.32
CA ILE A 15 15.69 46.38 44.40
C ILE A 15 14.32 46.54 43.75
N ARG A 16 13.62 45.44 43.46
CA ARG A 16 12.31 45.45 42.81
C ARG A 16 11.18 46.00 43.70
N SER A 17 11.28 45.82 45.01
CA SER A 17 10.24 46.33 45.94
C SER A 17 10.34 47.85 46.20
N ARG A 18 11.52 48.46 46.14
CA ARG A 18 11.69 49.91 46.26
C ARG A 18 11.23 50.64 44.98
N TRP A 19 11.52 50.11 43.83
CA TRP A 19 11.07 50.67 42.56
C TRP A 19 9.53 50.59 42.38
N GLN A 20 8.92 49.50 42.80
CA GLN A 20 7.46 49.40 42.81
C GLN A 20 6.78 50.41 43.77
N ARG A 21 7.35 50.67 44.91
CA ARG A 21 6.82 51.70 45.83
C ARG A 21 6.97 53.09 45.27
N ILE A 22 8.06 53.39 44.58
CA ILE A 22 8.30 54.73 43.99
C ILE A 22 7.32 54.93 42.81
N VAL A 23 7.10 53.94 41.98
CA VAL A 23 6.12 54.01 40.86
C VAL A 23 4.70 54.14 41.38
N LEU A 24 4.36 53.43 42.46
CA LEU A 24 3.04 53.53 43.12
C LEU A 24 2.80 54.87 43.75
N PHE A 25 3.81 55.46 44.44
CA PHE A 25 3.74 56.82 45.00
C PHE A 25 3.61 57.87 43.89
N PHE A 26 4.34 57.72 42.79
CA PHE A 26 4.24 58.64 41.66
C PHE A 26 2.87 58.52 40.94
N GLY A 27 2.31 57.31 40.85
CA GLY A 27 0.96 57.11 40.33
C GLY A 27 -0.13 57.69 41.16
N ILE A 28 -0.02 57.60 42.51
CA ILE A 28 -1.02 58.18 43.45
C ILE A 28 -0.89 59.71 43.47
N THR A 29 0.31 60.29 43.46
CA THR A 29 0.48 61.75 43.39
C THR A 29 0.02 62.33 42.07
N ALA A 30 0.23 61.62 40.92
CA ALA A 30 -0.29 62.03 39.62
C ALA A 30 -1.85 62.01 39.61
N CYS A 31 -2.46 60.99 40.22
CA CYS A 31 -3.90 60.80 40.25
C CYS A 31 -4.55 61.88 41.17
N THR A 32 -3.91 62.22 42.33
CA THR A 32 -4.40 63.30 43.21
C THR A 32 -4.22 64.66 42.58
N LEU A 33 -3.12 64.92 41.87
CA LEU A 33 -2.93 66.14 41.11
C LEU A 33 -3.98 66.27 39.99
N PHE A 34 -4.31 65.21 39.32
CA PHE A 34 -5.35 65.17 38.30
C PHE A 34 -6.74 65.42 38.87
N MET A 35 -7.03 64.94 40.09
CA MET A 35 -8.29 65.15 40.74
C MET A 35 -8.44 66.58 41.29
N MET A 36 -7.34 67.25 41.61
CA MET A 36 -7.37 68.69 42.09
C MET A 36 -7.55 69.70 40.94
N THR A 37 -7.24 69.28 39.67
CA THR A 37 -7.43 70.14 38.50
C THR A 37 -8.84 70.11 37.96
N ASP A 38 -9.72 69.22 38.48
CA ASP A 38 -11.09 69.07 37.99
C ASP A 38 -12.09 70.09 38.54
N HIS A 39 -11.63 71.09 39.32
CA HIS A 39 -12.46 72.11 39.90
C HIS A 39 -12.22 73.55 39.38
N GLY A 40 -11.59 73.68 38.24
CA GLY A 40 -11.39 74.99 37.58
C GLY A 40 -11.73 74.91 36.10
N GLU A 41 -12.67 75.72 35.65
CA GLU A 41 -12.98 75.99 34.25
C GLU A 41 -11.73 76.55 33.53
N ILE A 42 -10.90 75.65 32.98
CA ILE A 42 -9.78 76.09 32.17
C ILE A 42 -9.77 75.21 30.89
N ASP A 43 -9.95 75.91 29.79
CA ASP A 43 -10.09 75.36 28.40
C ASP A 43 -8.87 74.51 27.88
N TYR A 44 -7.82 74.39 28.69
CA TYR A 44 -6.62 73.64 28.35
C TYR A 44 -6.78 72.10 28.43
N ALA A 45 -7.87 71.64 29.10
CA ALA A 45 -8.12 70.20 29.24
C ALA A 45 -8.55 69.51 27.94
N LYS A 46 -9.07 70.24 26.93
CA LYS A 46 -9.45 69.71 25.64
C LYS A 46 -8.26 69.46 24.76
N GLU A 47 -7.24 70.29 24.80
CA GLU A 47 -6.05 70.17 23.94
C GLU A 47 -5.12 69.02 24.37
N ILE A 48 -5.04 68.77 25.70
CA ILE A 48 -4.25 67.65 26.26
C ILE A 48 -4.92 66.27 25.96
N ARG A 49 -6.25 66.24 25.91
CA ARG A 49 -7.03 65.03 25.67
C ARG A 49 -6.91 64.52 24.20
N THR A 50 -6.78 65.47 23.27
CA THR A 50 -6.54 65.09 21.84
C THR A 50 -5.09 64.69 21.59
N GLY A 51 -4.11 65.29 22.30
CA GLY A 51 -2.70 64.91 22.17
C GLY A 51 -2.37 63.54 22.78
N LEU A 52 -3.05 63.13 23.84
CA LEU A 52 -2.84 61.81 24.49
C LEU A 52 -3.45 60.64 23.69
N THR A 53 -4.53 60.90 22.95
CA THR A 53 -5.13 59.85 22.10
C THR A 53 -4.30 59.58 20.84
N GLU A 54 -3.58 60.56 20.31
CA GLU A 54 -2.71 60.36 19.16
C GLU A 54 -1.37 59.67 19.49
N VAL A 55 -0.88 59.78 20.74
CA VAL A 55 0.38 59.17 21.15
C VAL A 55 0.19 57.74 21.71
N VAL A 56 -0.99 57.41 22.26
CA VAL A 56 -1.24 56.07 22.84
C VAL A 56 -1.70 55.06 21.82
N LEU A 57 -2.35 55.48 20.73
CA LEU A 57 -2.81 54.56 19.69
C LEU A 57 -1.69 53.83 18.88
N PRO A 58 -0.52 54.45 18.58
CA PRO A 58 0.52 53.71 17.87
C PRO A 58 1.29 52.71 18.75
N VAL A 59 1.25 52.83 20.08
CA VAL A 59 1.99 51.93 20.99
C VAL A 59 1.31 50.57 21.14
N SER A 60 -0.02 50.51 21.02
CA SER A 60 -0.76 49.23 21.12
C SER A 60 -0.60 48.33 19.88
N THR A 61 -0.33 48.92 18.73
CA THR A 61 -0.15 48.13 17.47
C THR A 61 1.26 47.59 17.32
N VAL A 62 2.26 48.16 17.97
CA VAL A 62 3.66 47.71 17.91
C VAL A 62 3.92 46.51 18.82
N ILE A 63 3.16 46.36 19.91
CA ILE A 63 3.37 45.27 20.89
C ILE A 63 2.75 43.94 20.44
N THR A 64 1.75 43.94 19.53
CA THR A 64 1.07 42.74 19.09
C THR A 64 1.71 42.07 17.88
N GLN A 65 2.61 42.72 17.16
CA GLN A 65 3.27 42.16 15.99
C GLN A 65 4.39 41.13 16.27
N PRO A 66 5.21 41.21 17.33
CA PRO A 66 6.29 40.24 17.54
C PRO A 66 5.80 38.85 17.96
N ILE A 67 4.59 38.72 18.52
CA ILE A 67 4.07 37.41 18.96
C ILE A 67 3.66 36.50 17.78
N LYS A 68 3.15 37.08 16.70
CA LYS A 68 2.82 36.32 15.49
C LYS A 68 4.06 35.86 14.69
N SER A 69 5.13 36.64 14.75
CA SER A 69 6.39 36.29 14.09
C SER A 69 7.13 35.16 14.78
N ILE A 70 7.05 35.05 16.11
CA ILE A 70 7.68 33.97 16.88
C ILE A 70 6.92 32.66 16.71
N SER A 71 5.59 32.67 16.66
CA SER A 71 4.78 31.47 16.41
C SER A 71 4.99 30.91 15.01
N ASN A 72 5.18 31.76 14.01
CA ASN A 72 5.49 31.35 12.65
C ASN A 72 6.88 30.72 12.54
N LEU A 73 7.89 31.29 13.21
CA LEU A 73 9.24 30.73 13.27
C LEU A 73 9.28 29.35 13.93
N VAL A 74 8.56 29.16 15.04
CA VAL A 74 8.47 27.83 15.71
C VAL A 74 7.75 26.80 14.83
N ASN A 75 6.70 27.22 14.13
CA ASN A 75 5.99 26.35 13.19
C ASN A 75 6.84 25.99 11.96
N ASP A 76 7.62 26.93 11.45
CA ASP A 76 8.51 26.69 10.31
C ASP A 76 9.67 25.77 10.69
N VAL A 77 10.25 25.91 11.90
CA VAL A 77 11.28 25.00 12.41
C VAL A 77 10.70 23.59 12.61
N ARG A 78 9.47 23.45 13.10
CA ARG A 78 8.79 22.13 13.22
C ARG A 78 8.52 21.52 11.85
N LYS A 79 8.04 22.28 10.88
CA LYS A 79 7.85 21.80 9.49
C LYS A 79 9.17 21.37 8.85
N LEU A 80 10.25 22.13 9.07
CA LEU A 80 11.58 21.76 8.58
C LEU A 80 12.10 20.47 9.22
N SER A 81 11.89 20.28 10.53
CA SER A 81 12.31 19.04 11.20
C SER A 81 11.51 17.83 10.71
N GLN A 82 10.19 17.96 10.55
CA GLN A 82 9.32 16.92 9.98
C GLN A 82 9.70 16.58 8.55
N ALA A 83 9.90 17.60 7.70
CA ALA A 83 10.35 17.39 6.31
C ALA A 83 11.72 16.69 6.23
N ARG A 84 12.65 16.99 7.15
CA ARG A 84 13.94 16.30 7.23
C ARG A 84 13.82 14.85 7.67
N GLU A 85 12.95 14.54 8.62
CA GLU A 85 12.68 13.16 9.04
C GLU A 85 12.01 12.36 7.93
N GLU A 86 11.02 12.94 7.26
CA GLU A 86 10.35 12.33 6.11
C GLU A 86 11.34 12.08 4.96
N ALA A 87 12.18 13.06 4.64
CA ALA A 87 13.24 12.89 3.65
C ALA A 87 14.25 11.78 4.03
N LYS A 88 14.57 11.62 5.33
CA LYS A 88 15.40 10.51 5.81
C LYS A 88 14.72 9.17 5.66
N ARG A 89 13.43 9.08 6.04
CA ARG A 89 12.61 7.85 5.89
C ARG A 89 12.51 7.43 4.42
N LEU A 90 12.15 8.38 3.55
CA LEU A 90 12.09 8.15 2.11
C LEU A 90 13.43 7.72 1.52
N LYS A 91 14.55 8.32 1.94
CA LYS A 91 15.87 7.88 1.51
C LYS A 91 16.20 6.45 1.94
N ILE A 92 15.79 6.05 3.14
CA ILE A 92 15.98 4.67 3.62
C ILE A 92 15.12 3.70 2.82
N GLU A 93 13.87 4.06 2.55
CA GLU A 93 12.94 3.25 1.76
C GLU A 93 13.42 3.09 0.31
N VAL A 94 13.82 4.18 -0.34
CA VAL A 94 14.43 4.14 -1.69
C VAL A 94 15.66 3.25 -1.71
N ARG A 95 16.50 3.30 -0.66
CA ARG A 95 17.68 2.45 -0.56
C ARG A 95 17.33 0.97 -0.43
N LYS A 96 16.33 0.63 0.41
CA LYS A 96 15.80 -0.73 0.55
C LYS A 96 15.22 -1.25 -0.77
N LEU A 97 14.40 -0.44 -1.45
CA LEU A 97 13.83 -0.79 -2.74
C LEU A 97 14.91 -1.02 -3.81
N ARG A 98 15.94 -0.16 -3.85
CA ARG A 98 17.07 -0.37 -4.77
C ARG A 98 17.84 -1.64 -4.48
N GLN A 99 18.08 -1.96 -3.21
CA GLN A 99 18.73 -3.22 -2.82
C GLN A 99 17.90 -4.43 -3.22
N ALA A 100 16.57 -4.39 -3.02
CA ALA A 100 15.66 -5.45 -3.44
C ALA A 100 15.66 -5.62 -4.97
N LEU A 101 15.68 -4.51 -5.73
CA LEU A 101 15.78 -4.56 -7.20
C LEU A 101 17.11 -5.18 -7.67
N ILE A 102 18.23 -4.80 -7.08
CA ILE A 102 19.55 -5.37 -7.43
C ILE A 102 19.57 -6.87 -7.13
N MET A 103 19.04 -7.28 -5.96
CA MET A 103 18.94 -8.69 -5.60
C MET A 103 18.06 -9.47 -6.58
N ASN A 104 16.91 -8.91 -6.94
CA ASN A 104 16.02 -9.53 -7.91
C ASN A 104 16.68 -9.68 -9.30
N GLN A 105 17.37 -8.64 -9.78
CA GLN A 105 18.14 -8.71 -11.02
C GLN A 105 19.23 -9.78 -10.98
N ALA A 106 19.95 -9.89 -9.84
CA ALA A 106 20.96 -10.93 -9.66
C ALA A 106 20.35 -12.34 -9.70
N LEU A 107 19.19 -12.54 -9.06
CA LEU A 107 18.48 -13.82 -9.09
C LEU A 107 17.99 -14.18 -10.50
N ILE A 108 17.48 -13.19 -11.25
CA ILE A 108 17.06 -13.40 -12.65
C ILE A 108 18.25 -13.84 -13.50
N LEU A 109 19.38 -13.16 -13.40
CA LEU A 109 20.60 -13.52 -14.13
C LEU A 109 21.13 -14.89 -13.73
N GLN A 110 21.08 -15.22 -12.44
CA GLN A 110 21.48 -16.54 -11.95
C GLN A 110 20.55 -17.63 -12.48
N ASN A 111 19.24 -17.39 -12.50
CA ASN A 111 18.25 -18.31 -13.05
C ASN A 111 18.47 -18.51 -14.56
N GLN A 112 18.70 -17.44 -15.31
CA GLN A 112 19.02 -17.53 -16.75
C GLN A 112 20.29 -18.37 -16.98
N LYS A 113 21.34 -18.13 -16.22
CA LYS A 113 22.58 -18.89 -16.32
C LYS A 113 22.39 -20.39 -15.99
N LEU A 114 21.55 -20.71 -14.99
CA LEU A 114 21.22 -22.08 -14.64
C LEU A 114 20.39 -22.75 -15.75
N LYS A 115 19.45 -22.02 -16.36
CA LYS A 115 18.65 -22.49 -17.51
C LYS A 115 19.57 -22.80 -18.71
N GLU A 116 20.50 -21.91 -19.04
CA GLU A 116 21.48 -22.12 -20.13
C GLU A 116 22.36 -23.34 -19.87
N GLN A 117 22.86 -23.51 -18.63
CA GLN A 117 23.70 -24.66 -18.26
C GLN A 117 22.97 -26.02 -18.37
N ASN A 118 21.66 -26.01 -18.13
CA ASN A 118 20.83 -27.22 -18.18
C ASN A 118 20.16 -27.43 -19.54
N ASN A 119 20.54 -26.67 -20.59
CA ASN A 119 19.84 -26.65 -21.88
C ASN A 119 18.33 -26.51 -21.73
N PHE A 120 17.91 -25.72 -20.72
CA PHE A 120 16.50 -25.49 -20.45
C PHE A 120 15.91 -24.61 -21.54
N VAL A 121 14.91 -25.15 -22.24
CA VAL A 121 14.18 -24.41 -23.25
C VAL A 121 13.31 -23.39 -22.54
N ASP A 122 13.63 -22.13 -22.74
CA ASP A 122 12.79 -21.03 -22.21
C ASP A 122 11.52 -20.97 -23.05
N PHE A 123 10.38 -21.08 -22.40
CA PHE A 123 9.10 -20.91 -23.09
C PHE A 123 8.89 -19.40 -23.29
N PRO A 124 8.47 -18.99 -24.51
CA PRO A 124 8.24 -17.57 -24.80
C PRO A 124 7.20 -16.99 -23.84
N ASP A 125 7.42 -15.73 -23.48
CA ASP A 125 6.50 -14.97 -22.62
C ASP A 125 5.08 -15.06 -23.16
N ALA A 126 4.14 -15.45 -22.31
CA ALA A 126 2.74 -15.57 -22.69
C ALA A 126 2.21 -14.21 -23.17
N LYS A 127 1.64 -14.18 -24.37
CA LYS A 127 0.95 -12.97 -24.85
C LYS A 127 -0.27 -12.73 -23.97
N ILE A 128 -0.36 -11.51 -23.43
CA ILE A 128 -1.45 -11.12 -22.52
C ILE A 128 -2.54 -10.40 -23.31
N ILE A 129 -3.79 -10.84 -23.14
CA ILE A 129 -4.98 -10.20 -23.68
C ILE A 129 -5.80 -9.71 -22.50
N SER A 130 -5.96 -8.38 -22.35
CA SER A 130 -6.76 -7.79 -21.28
C SER A 130 -8.24 -7.80 -21.65
N GLY A 131 -9.08 -8.13 -20.68
CA GLY A 131 -10.54 -8.17 -20.83
C GLY A 131 -11.28 -7.71 -19.59
N ARG A 132 -12.57 -7.51 -19.76
CA ARG A 132 -13.50 -7.18 -18.67
C ARG A 132 -14.53 -8.27 -18.49
N VAL A 133 -14.88 -8.54 -17.25
CA VAL A 133 -16.01 -9.41 -16.91
C VAL A 133 -17.31 -8.68 -17.24
N VAL A 134 -18.17 -9.33 -18.02
CA VAL A 134 -19.46 -8.77 -18.45
C VAL A 134 -20.56 -9.20 -17.50
N THR A 135 -20.56 -10.47 -17.11
CA THR A 135 -21.52 -11.01 -16.18
C THR A 135 -20.98 -12.30 -15.55
N HIS A 136 -21.37 -12.50 -14.31
CA HIS A 136 -21.20 -13.79 -13.65
C HIS A 136 -22.43 -14.65 -13.99
N SER A 137 -22.23 -15.76 -14.65
CA SER A 137 -23.28 -16.74 -14.93
C SER A 137 -23.15 -17.82 -13.86
N GLY A 138 -23.98 -17.70 -12.82
CA GLY A 138 -23.98 -18.65 -11.70
C GLY A 138 -25.33 -19.28 -11.55
N GLY A 139 -25.47 -20.55 -11.96
CA GLY A 139 -26.51 -21.41 -11.43
C GLY A 139 -25.96 -22.18 -10.23
N PRO A 140 -26.79 -22.91 -9.48
CA PRO A 140 -26.35 -23.73 -8.35
C PRO A 140 -25.33 -24.81 -8.76
N PHE A 141 -25.20 -25.09 -10.04
CA PHE A 141 -24.39 -26.21 -10.57
C PHE A 141 -23.19 -25.77 -11.43
N VAL A 142 -23.14 -24.55 -11.93
CA VAL A 142 -22.04 -24.09 -12.80
C VAL A 142 -21.61 -22.69 -12.40
N LYS A 143 -20.36 -22.55 -12.01
CA LYS A 143 -19.72 -21.27 -11.74
C LYS A 143 -18.90 -20.83 -12.95
N SER A 144 -19.46 -19.96 -13.78
CA SER A 144 -18.80 -19.42 -14.95
C SER A 144 -18.99 -17.91 -15.06
N MET A 145 -18.18 -17.28 -15.87
CA MET A 145 -18.29 -15.86 -16.20
C MET A 145 -18.16 -15.63 -17.70
N LEU A 146 -18.74 -14.56 -18.19
CA LEU A 146 -18.62 -14.08 -19.56
C LEU A 146 -17.66 -12.91 -19.60
N THR A 147 -16.69 -12.94 -20.50
CA THR A 147 -15.76 -11.81 -20.74
C THR A 147 -16.00 -11.21 -22.12
N ASN A 148 -15.68 -9.91 -22.27
CA ASN A 148 -15.78 -9.17 -23.54
C ASN A 148 -14.62 -9.47 -24.51
N VAL A 149 -13.87 -10.52 -24.29
CA VAL A 149 -12.76 -10.97 -25.15
C VAL A 149 -13.21 -12.23 -25.90
N GLY A 150 -13.16 -12.21 -27.22
CA GLY A 150 -13.54 -13.33 -28.05
C GLY A 150 -12.45 -13.68 -29.07
N ARG A 151 -12.82 -14.48 -30.08
CA ARG A 151 -11.90 -14.94 -31.14
C ARG A 151 -11.25 -13.79 -31.89
N GLU A 152 -11.97 -12.67 -32.12
CA GLU A 152 -11.43 -11.47 -32.78
C GLU A 152 -10.28 -10.84 -32.00
N SER A 153 -10.26 -11.00 -30.69
CA SER A 153 -9.20 -10.52 -29.79
C SER A 153 -8.09 -11.55 -29.52
N GLY A 154 -8.20 -12.74 -30.10
CA GLY A 154 -7.23 -13.81 -29.94
C GLY A 154 -7.52 -14.82 -28.82
N ALA A 155 -8.74 -14.78 -28.23
CA ALA A 155 -9.15 -15.78 -27.25
C ALA A 155 -9.29 -17.17 -27.86
N ARG A 156 -8.89 -18.20 -27.11
CA ARG A 156 -8.96 -19.60 -27.46
C ARG A 156 -9.40 -20.46 -26.29
N ILE A 157 -10.03 -21.58 -26.55
CA ILE A 157 -10.36 -22.59 -25.54
C ILE A 157 -9.07 -23.08 -24.88
N GLY A 158 -9.10 -23.29 -23.57
CA GLY A 158 -7.97 -23.79 -22.78
C GLY A 158 -7.05 -22.71 -22.24
N GLN A 159 -7.15 -21.46 -22.69
CA GLN A 159 -6.31 -20.37 -22.16
C GLN A 159 -6.62 -20.08 -20.70
N ALA A 160 -5.56 -19.80 -19.92
CA ALA A 160 -5.68 -19.37 -18.54
C ALA A 160 -6.23 -17.93 -18.45
N VAL A 161 -7.11 -17.72 -17.49
CA VAL A 161 -7.65 -16.40 -17.14
C VAL A 161 -7.19 -16.06 -15.74
N VAL A 162 -6.51 -14.92 -15.59
CA VAL A 162 -5.95 -14.47 -14.30
C VAL A 162 -6.45 -13.09 -13.94
N SER A 163 -6.53 -12.83 -12.63
CA SER A 163 -6.67 -11.51 -12.04
C SER A 163 -5.31 -10.94 -11.66
N GLU A 164 -5.29 -9.84 -10.93
CA GLU A 164 -4.07 -9.32 -10.30
C GLU A 164 -3.56 -10.21 -9.14
N PHE A 165 -4.45 -10.99 -8.52
CA PHE A 165 -4.13 -11.81 -7.34
C PHE A 165 -3.83 -13.27 -7.70
N GLY A 166 -4.41 -13.82 -8.78
CA GLY A 166 -4.20 -15.21 -9.14
C GLY A 166 -5.10 -15.73 -10.24
N LEU A 167 -5.08 -17.05 -10.39
CA LEU A 167 -5.84 -17.78 -11.41
C LEU A 167 -7.35 -17.69 -11.13
N VAL A 168 -8.10 -17.22 -12.11
CA VAL A 168 -9.55 -17.08 -12.08
C VAL A 168 -10.24 -18.31 -12.67
N GLY A 169 -9.71 -18.85 -13.76
CA GLY A 169 -10.31 -19.97 -14.47
C GLY A 169 -9.67 -20.25 -15.81
N ILE A 170 -10.41 -21.00 -16.64
CA ILE A 170 -10.01 -21.43 -17.97
C ILE A 170 -11.11 -21.09 -18.96
N ILE A 171 -10.75 -20.66 -20.16
CA ILE A 171 -11.72 -20.45 -21.25
C ILE A 171 -12.24 -21.80 -21.74
N VAL A 172 -13.55 -22.01 -21.65
CA VAL A 172 -14.22 -23.24 -22.10
C VAL A 172 -15.03 -23.06 -23.38
N GLU A 173 -15.47 -21.83 -23.67
CA GLU A 173 -16.18 -21.51 -24.92
C GLU A 173 -15.71 -20.17 -25.46
N VAL A 174 -15.59 -20.07 -26.78
CA VAL A 174 -15.16 -18.84 -27.47
C VAL A 174 -16.13 -18.46 -28.58
N GLY A 175 -16.84 -17.38 -28.38
CA GLY A 175 -17.62 -16.69 -29.40
C GLY A 175 -16.78 -15.69 -30.21
N ARG A 176 -17.44 -14.91 -31.07
CA ARG A 176 -16.76 -13.93 -31.91
C ARG A 176 -16.15 -12.79 -31.07
N ARG A 177 -16.92 -12.21 -30.13
CA ARG A 177 -16.55 -11.04 -29.29
C ARG A 177 -16.54 -11.33 -27.80
N PHE A 178 -17.03 -12.51 -27.37
CA PHE A 178 -17.14 -12.89 -25.97
C PHE A 178 -16.60 -14.31 -25.79
N SER A 179 -16.17 -14.62 -24.57
CA SER A 179 -15.77 -15.97 -24.17
C SER A 179 -16.35 -16.31 -22.82
N ARG A 180 -16.63 -17.61 -22.62
CA ARG A 180 -17.04 -18.15 -21.32
C ARG A 180 -15.82 -18.70 -20.60
N VAL A 181 -15.67 -18.30 -19.37
CA VAL A 181 -14.62 -18.76 -18.47
C VAL A 181 -15.23 -19.64 -17.39
N LEU A 182 -14.75 -20.86 -17.26
CA LEU A 182 -15.07 -21.75 -16.14
C LEU A 182 -14.22 -21.32 -14.95
N GLN A 183 -14.86 -20.98 -13.83
CA GLN A 183 -14.13 -20.55 -12.62
C GLN A 183 -13.42 -21.72 -11.97
N ILE A 184 -12.32 -21.45 -11.26
CA ILE A 184 -11.60 -22.49 -10.50
C ILE A 184 -12.44 -23.09 -9.37
N THR A 185 -13.46 -22.36 -8.90
CA THR A 185 -14.41 -22.78 -7.87
C THR A 185 -15.52 -23.71 -8.39
N ASP A 186 -15.67 -23.87 -9.71
CA ASP A 186 -16.67 -24.75 -10.32
C ASP A 186 -16.34 -26.21 -10.05
N ILE A 187 -17.39 -27.04 -9.81
CA ILE A 187 -17.25 -28.47 -9.51
C ILE A 187 -16.61 -29.26 -10.67
N ASN A 188 -16.73 -28.75 -11.89
CA ASN A 188 -16.10 -29.35 -13.08
C ASN A 188 -14.67 -28.87 -13.33
N SER A 189 -14.20 -27.90 -12.51
CA SER A 189 -12.83 -27.38 -12.62
C SER A 189 -11.85 -28.35 -11.96
N GLN A 190 -10.89 -28.85 -12.75
CA GLN A 190 -9.80 -29.72 -12.29
C GLN A 190 -8.49 -29.15 -12.82
N ILE A 191 -7.64 -28.72 -11.92
CA ILE A 191 -6.39 -28.02 -12.27
C ILE A 191 -5.22 -28.74 -11.62
N PRO A 192 -4.23 -29.19 -12.42
CA PRO A 192 -2.98 -29.72 -11.90
C PRO A 192 -2.19 -28.63 -11.17
N VAL A 193 -1.87 -28.86 -9.92
CA VAL A 193 -1.22 -27.90 -9.03
C VAL A 193 -0.02 -28.51 -8.33
N VAL A 194 0.81 -27.64 -7.75
CA VAL A 194 1.88 -28.02 -6.83
C VAL A 194 1.92 -27.06 -5.66
N THR A 195 2.45 -27.50 -4.54
CA THR A 195 2.88 -26.57 -3.48
C THR A 195 4.07 -25.74 -3.97
N GLU A 196 4.12 -24.46 -3.65
CA GLU A 196 5.17 -23.55 -4.17
C GLU A 196 6.58 -23.97 -3.74
N HIS A 197 6.76 -24.39 -2.49
CA HIS A 197 8.07 -24.70 -1.89
C HIS A 197 8.48 -26.15 -2.08
N THR A 198 7.64 -27.09 -1.66
CA THR A 198 7.97 -28.52 -1.67
C THR A 198 7.75 -29.17 -3.03
N ARG A 199 6.99 -28.50 -3.92
CA ARG A 199 6.62 -28.98 -5.28
C ARG A 199 5.81 -30.27 -5.25
N ASP A 200 5.13 -30.57 -4.13
CA ASP A 200 4.25 -31.73 -4.01
C ASP A 200 3.07 -31.59 -4.97
N PRO A 201 2.87 -32.58 -5.87
CA PRO A 201 1.81 -32.51 -6.87
C PRO A 201 0.43 -32.84 -6.28
N ALA A 202 -0.61 -32.18 -6.81
CA ALA A 202 -1.99 -32.49 -6.50
C ALA A 202 -2.91 -32.06 -7.66
N ILE A 203 -4.18 -32.48 -7.59
CA ILE A 203 -5.24 -31.95 -8.46
C ILE A 203 -6.16 -31.09 -7.61
N MET A 204 -6.26 -29.82 -7.95
CA MET A 204 -7.21 -28.91 -7.31
C MET A 204 -8.59 -29.04 -7.99
N ILE A 205 -9.63 -29.15 -7.19
CA ILE A 205 -11.02 -29.31 -7.63
C ILE A 205 -11.86 -28.21 -6.96
N GLY A 206 -12.75 -27.58 -7.72
CA GLY A 206 -13.79 -26.72 -7.20
C GLY A 206 -14.93 -27.55 -6.56
N GLU A 207 -15.57 -26.98 -5.57
CA GLU A 207 -16.73 -27.60 -4.91
C GLU A 207 -17.96 -26.66 -4.90
N ASN A 208 -18.01 -25.67 -5.81
CA ASN A 208 -19.01 -24.61 -5.88
C ASN A 208 -19.10 -23.77 -4.60
N THR A 209 -18.07 -23.81 -3.77
CA THR A 209 -17.89 -23.02 -2.55
C THR A 209 -16.70 -22.06 -2.73
N GLU A 210 -16.40 -21.28 -1.71
CA GLU A 210 -15.20 -20.43 -1.69
C GLU A 210 -13.91 -21.22 -1.48
N LEU A 211 -14.02 -22.40 -0.88
CA LEU A 211 -12.90 -23.30 -0.66
C LEU A 211 -12.77 -24.30 -1.81
N LEU A 212 -11.55 -24.48 -2.22
CA LEU A 212 -11.12 -25.46 -3.22
C LEU A 212 -10.57 -26.67 -2.47
N LYS A 213 -10.61 -27.85 -3.10
CA LYS A 213 -10.13 -29.08 -2.48
C LYS A 213 -8.95 -29.66 -3.27
N LEU A 214 -7.91 -30.09 -2.58
CA LEU A 214 -6.84 -30.89 -3.18
C LEU A 214 -7.15 -32.37 -3.16
N LYS A 215 -6.92 -33.05 -4.27
CA LYS A 215 -7.01 -34.52 -4.42
C LYS A 215 -5.72 -35.08 -5.00
N PHE A 216 -5.56 -36.38 -4.88
CA PHE A 216 -4.40 -37.13 -5.40
C PHE A 216 -3.07 -36.60 -4.84
N ILE A 217 -3.07 -36.27 -3.57
CA ILE A 217 -1.89 -35.84 -2.83
C ILE A 217 -1.05 -37.08 -2.52
N PRO A 218 0.26 -37.12 -2.83
CA PRO A 218 1.15 -38.22 -2.43
C PRO A 218 1.14 -38.41 -0.89
N SER A 219 1.32 -39.64 -0.45
CA SER A 219 1.29 -39.99 0.99
C SER A 219 2.49 -39.43 1.77
N ASP A 220 3.56 -39.09 1.06
CA ASP A 220 4.80 -38.50 1.57
C ASP A 220 4.84 -36.97 1.44
N ALA A 221 3.78 -36.34 0.93
CA ALA A 221 3.68 -34.90 0.77
C ALA A 221 3.66 -34.19 2.14
N LEU A 222 4.44 -33.10 2.22
CA LEU A 222 4.57 -32.27 3.42
C LEU A 222 3.77 -30.97 3.27
N ILE A 223 2.44 -31.09 3.21
CA ILE A 223 1.56 -29.91 3.07
C ILE A 223 1.16 -29.40 4.45
N THR A 224 1.30 -28.09 4.65
CA THR A 224 0.94 -27.41 5.89
C THR A 224 -0.06 -26.28 5.65
N VAL A 225 -0.79 -25.90 6.71
CA VAL A 225 -1.70 -24.74 6.64
C VAL A 225 -0.88 -23.47 6.38
N GLY A 226 -1.29 -22.67 5.39
CA GLY A 226 -0.59 -21.49 4.93
C GLY A 226 0.27 -21.71 3.69
N ASP A 227 0.55 -22.96 3.29
CA ASP A 227 1.31 -23.24 2.07
C ASP A 227 0.61 -22.67 0.85
N ARG A 228 1.41 -22.07 -0.04
CA ARG A 228 0.92 -21.49 -1.28
C ARG A 228 0.80 -22.56 -2.34
N ILE A 229 -0.33 -22.55 -3.04
CA ILE A 229 -0.65 -23.47 -4.13
C ILE A 229 -0.57 -22.71 -5.47
N VAL A 230 0.16 -23.29 -6.40
CA VAL A 230 0.38 -22.75 -7.74
C VAL A 230 0.09 -23.80 -8.81
N THR A 231 -0.12 -23.38 -10.06
CA THR A 231 -0.26 -24.33 -11.18
C THR A 231 1.03 -25.10 -11.41
N SER A 232 0.91 -26.38 -11.77
CA SER A 232 2.07 -27.23 -12.02
C SER A 232 2.67 -27.09 -13.43
N GLY A 233 1.90 -26.56 -14.39
CA GLY A 233 2.25 -26.60 -15.81
C GLY A 233 2.06 -27.96 -16.49
N HIS A 234 1.70 -29.01 -15.74
CA HIS A 234 1.45 -30.32 -16.31
C HIS A 234 0.24 -30.32 -17.26
N GLY A 235 0.35 -31.04 -18.33
CA GLY A 235 -0.67 -31.08 -19.39
C GLY A 235 -0.58 -29.94 -20.40
N GLY A 236 0.31 -28.95 -20.22
CA GLY A 236 0.62 -27.90 -21.20
C GLY A 236 -0.50 -26.89 -21.46
N LEU A 237 -1.62 -26.96 -20.72
CA LEU A 237 -2.75 -26.05 -20.88
C LEU A 237 -2.55 -24.73 -20.13
N LEU A 238 -1.91 -24.79 -18.96
CA LEU A 238 -1.69 -23.65 -18.09
C LEU A 238 -0.19 -23.42 -17.92
N PRO A 239 0.27 -22.17 -17.91
CA PRO A 239 1.63 -21.85 -17.48
C PRO A 239 1.88 -22.37 -16.07
N PRO A 240 3.10 -22.82 -15.74
CA PRO A 240 3.48 -23.16 -14.38
C PRO A 240 3.53 -21.91 -13.49
N ASP A 241 3.48 -22.13 -12.20
CA ASP A 241 3.68 -21.13 -11.14
C ASP A 241 2.66 -19.97 -11.11
N LEU A 242 1.47 -20.14 -11.72
CA LEU A 242 0.38 -19.20 -11.53
C LEU A 242 -0.20 -19.37 -10.12
N PRO A 243 -0.25 -18.30 -9.32
CA PRO A 243 -0.79 -18.36 -7.96
C PRO A 243 -2.30 -18.63 -7.97
N ILE A 244 -2.74 -19.51 -7.07
CA ILE A 244 -4.13 -19.93 -6.95
C ILE A 244 -4.71 -19.57 -5.59
N GLY A 245 -4.04 -20.02 -4.51
CA GLY A 245 -4.55 -19.86 -3.15
C GLY A 245 -3.55 -20.29 -2.10
N ASN A 246 -4.00 -20.26 -0.85
CA ASN A 246 -3.23 -20.79 0.28
C ASN A 246 -4.02 -21.90 0.96
N VAL A 247 -3.33 -22.89 1.48
CA VAL A 247 -3.94 -23.96 2.28
C VAL A 247 -4.59 -23.34 3.52
N ALA A 248 -5.92 -23.40 3.59
CA ALA A 248 -6.72 -22.81 4.66
C ALA A 248 -6.95 -23.79 5.80
N LYS A 249 -7.18 -25.06 5.48
CA LYS A 249 -7.51 -26.11 6.46
C LYS A 249 -7.07 -27.48 5.97
N ILE A 250 -6.63 -28.30 6.89
CA ILE A 250 -6.37 -29.73 6.68
C ILE A 250 -7.29 -30.50 7.63
N ASP A 251 -8.11 -31.43 7.08
CA ASP A 251 -9.05 -32.24 7.82
C ASP A 251 -8.86 -33.72 7.44
N GLY A 252 -8.02 -34.39 8.20
CA GLY A 252 -7.57 -35.75 7.85
C GLY A 252 -6.87 -35.79 6.48
N ALA A 253 -7.43 -36.54 5.53
CA ALA A 253 -6.91 -36.63 4.17
C ALA A 253 -7.39 -35.49 3.24
N ASN A 254 -8.27 -34.61 3.72
CA ASN A 254 -8.82 -33.51 2.91
C ASN A 254 -8.05 -32.23 3.17
N VAL A 255 -7.48 -31.65 2.13
CA VAL A 255 -6.79 -30.38 2.17
C VAL A 255 -7.65 -29.34 1.42
N PHE A 256 -7.98 -28.25 2.10
CA PHE A 256 -8.79 -27.16 1.57
C PHE A 256 -7.93 -25.93 1.34
N VAL A 257 -8.15 -25.28 0.20
CA VAL A 257 -7.41 -24.10 -0.25
C VAL A 257 -8.35 -22.93 -0.39
N SER A 258 -8.01 -21.79 0.20
CA SER A 258 -8.69 -20.52 -0.01
C SER A 258 -8.13 -19.84 -1.24
N SER A 259 -8.99 -19.46 -2.19
CA SER A 259 -8.60 -18.72 -3.39
C SER A 259 -8.05 -17.34 -3.03
N LEU A 260 -7.06 -16.85 -3.81
CA LEU A 260 -6.57 -15.47 -3.73
C LEU A 260 -7.49 -14.48 -4.46
N VAL A 261 -8.41 -14.98 -5.29
CA VAL A 261 -9.29 -14.13 -6.10
C VAL A 261 -10.45 -13.63 -5.26
N ASP A 262 -10.65 -12.32 -5.28
CA ASP A 262 -11.86 -11.68 -4.74
C ASP A 262 -12.95 -11.73 -5.82
N TRP A 263 -13.89 -12.66 -5.69
CA TRP A 263 -14.94 -12.92 -6.67
C TRP A 263 -15.98 -11.80 -6.77
N ASP A 264 -16.18 -11.04 -5.70
CA ASP A 264 -17.17 -9.96 -5.62
C ASP A 264 -16.66 -8.68 -6.31
N ARG A 265 -15.35 -8.53 -6.44
CA ARG A 265 -14.68 -7.35 -7.02
C ARG A 265 -13.95 -7.63 -8.33
N LEU A 266 -14.23 -8.76 -8.97
CA LEU A 266 -13.55 -9.18 -10.18
C LEU A 266 -14.14 -8.49 -11.42
N ASP A 267 -13.64 -7.31 -11.77
CA ASP A 267 -14.05 -6.54 -12.95
C ASP A 267 -13.14 -6.77 -14.16
N TYR A 268 -11.83 -6.89 -13.94
CA TYR A 268 -10.81 -6.99 -14.98
C TYR A 268 -10.05 -8.29 -14.88
N ILE A 269 -9.79 -8.86 -16.05
CA ILE A 269 -9.06 -10.12 -16.21
C ILE A 269 -7.99 -9.98 -17.28
N ARG A 270 -7.03 -10.87 -17.23
CA ARG A 270 -6.02 -11.06 -18.26
C ARG A 270 -6.06 -12.50 -18.72
N ILE A 271 -6.10 -12.70 -20.01
CA ILE A 271 -6.04 -14.01 -20.65
C ILE A 271 -4.60 -14.24 -21.09
N LEU A 272 -4.02 -15.35 -20.69
CA LEU A 272 -2.66 -15.72 -21.01
C LEU A 272 -2.67 -16.65 -22.21
N ASP A 273 -2.10 -16.20 -23.33
CA ASP A 273 -1.91 -17.03 -24.54
C ASP A 273 -0.59 -17.78 -24.40
N TYR A 274 -0.64 -18.92 -23.72
CA TYR A 274 0.48 -19.81 -23.49
C TYR A 274 0.39 -20.99 -24.43
N ARG A 275 1.41 -21.19 -25.27
CA ARG A 275 1.40 -22.23 -26.34
C ARG A 275 2.51 -23.23 -26.13
N PHE A 276 2.37 -24.09 -25.16
CA PHE A 276 3.34 -25.17 -24.94
C PHE A 276 3.37 -26.17 -26.08
N ALA A 277 2.20 -26.52 -26.64
CA ALA A 277 2.08 -27.58 -27.66
C ALA A 277 2.62 -27.17 -29.05
N ASP A 278 2.44 -25.90 -29.45
CA ASP A 278 2.90 -25.38 -30.73
C ASP A 278 4.44 -25.32 -30.78
N ASP A 279 5.06 -24.91 -29.64
CA ASP A 279 6.52 -24.85 -29.55
C ASP A 279 7.18 -26.21 -29.50
N LEU A 280 6.56 -27.20 -28.86
CA LEU A 280 7.08 -28.57 -28.85
C LEU A 280 7.08 -29.20 -30.26
N SER A 281 6.06 -28.96 -31.07
CA SER A 281 5.98 -29.43 -32.45
C SER A 281 7.04 -28.80 -33.35
N LEU A 282 7.36 -27.51 -33.12
CA LEU A 282 8.45 -26.81 -33.81
C LEU A 282 9.82 -27.36 -33.41
N TYR A 283 10.01 -27.69 -32.14
CA TYR A 283 11.24 -28.30 -31.63
C TYR A 283 11.48 -29.72 -32.18
N LEU A 284 10.44 -30.56 -32.17
CA LEU A 284 10.52 -31.93 -32.71
C LEU A 284 10.80 -31.93 -34.21
N ASN A 285 10.20 -31.01 -34.97
CA ASN A 285 10.49 -30.86 -36.40
C ASN A 285 11.91 -30.32 -36.67
N LYS A 286 12.47 -29.49 -35.78
CA LYS A 286 13.84 -28.95 -35.91
C LYS A 286 14.92 -29.98 -35.54
N SER A 287 14.60 -30.94 -34.68
CA SER A 287 15.53 -32.00 -34.26
C SER A 287 15.57 -33.21 -35.21
N LEU A 288 14.62 -33.29 -36.17
CA LEU A 288 14.53 -34.36 -37.16
C LEU A 288 15.08 -33.96 -38.54
N ASN A 289 15.49 -32.72 -38.75
CA ASN A 289 16.20 -32.21 -39.92
C ASN A 289 17.64 -31.79 -39.52
#